data_a543ca599ab5c0639cd1992ac18b040e
#
_entry.id   a543ca599ab5c0639cd1992ac18b040e
#
_cell.length_a   1.000
_cell.length_b   1.000
_cell.length_c   1.000
_cell.angle_alpha   90.00
_cell.angle_beta   90.00
_cell.angle_gamma   90.00
#
_symmetry.space_group_name_H-M   'P 1'
#
loop_
_entity.id
_entity.type
_entity.pdbx_description
1 polymer ?
#
loop_
_entity_poly.entity_id
_entity_poly.type
_entity_poly.pdbx_seq_one_letter_code
_entity_poly.pdbx_strand_id
1 'polypeptide(L)'
;NIIAALSKNEFAKGQVYNISVGDQTSLNKLFSMIHKNIEKKIGKKIEVSPIYKNFRPGDIRHSRADISKAKKLLNYEPTHKIEKGIKETINWYVDKY
;
A
#
# COMPACT_ATOMS: atom_id res chain seq x y z
N ASN A 1 11.68 1.26 -8.55
CA ASN A 1 12.81 2.17 -8.85
C ASN A 1 14.00 1.42 -9.47
N ILE A 2 14.37 0.30 -8.89
CA ILE A 2 15.47 -0.51 -9.44
C ILE A 2 15.13 -1.07 -10.84
N ILE A 3 13.90 -1.55 -11.01
CA ILE A 3 13.40 -2.02 -12.30
C ILE A 3 13.47 -0.91 -13.33
N ALA A 4 13.06 0.32 -12.99
CA ALA A 4 13.12 1.46 -13.89
C ALA A 4 14.56 1.81 -14.27
N ALA A 5 15.48 1.79 -13.31
CA ALA A 5 16.88 2.09 -13.55
C ALA A 5 17.57 1.08 -14.48
N LEU A 6 17.14 -0.18 -14.42
CA LEU A 6 17.72 -1.28 -15.20
C LEU A 6 16.96 -1.56 -16.50
N SER A 7 15.91 -0.80 -16.80
CA SER A 7 15.10 -1.02 -18.00
C SER A 7 15.90 -0.79 -19.29
N LYS A 8 15.79 -1.74 -20.20
CA LYS A 8 16.39 -1.67 -21.53
C LYS A 8 15.40 -1.17 -22.60
N ASN A 9 14.16 -0.89 -22.22
CA ASN A 9 13.14 -0.39 -23.14
C ASN A 9 13.39 1.08 -23.44
N GLU A 10 13.73 1.40 -24.70
CA GLU A 10 14.00 2.78 -25.13
C GLU A 10 12.80 3.70 -24.96
N PHE A 11 11.57 3.18 -25.06
CA PHE A 11 10.34 3.95 -24.87
C PHE A 11 10.07 4.28 -23.41
N ALA A 12 10.73 3.60 -22.47
CA ALA A 12 10.56 3.84 -21.04
C ALA A 12 11.36 5.05 -20.53
N LYS A 13 12.39 5.48 -21.27
CA LYS A 13 13.28 6.55 -20.84
C LYS A 13 12.60 7.92 -20.90
N GLY A 14 12.90 8.76 -19.94
CA GLY A 14 12.40 10.13 -19.89
C GLY A 14 10.90 10.25 -19.61
N GLN A 15 10.26 9.21 -19.09
CA GLN A 15 8.83 9.17 -18.80
C GLN A 15 8.55 9.28 -17.31
N VAL A 16 7.37 9.79 -16.99
CA VAL A 16 6.84 9.81 -15.60
C VAL A 16 5.91 8.63 -15.41
N TYR A 17 6.04 7.92 -14.28
CA TYR A 17 5.25 6.73 -13.98
C TYR A 17 4.55 6.85 -12.65
N ASN A 18 3.28 6.44 -12.60
CA ASN A 18 2.58 6.20 -11.36
C ASN A 18 2.96 4.79 -10.85
N ILE A 19 3.42 4.71 -9.63
CA ILE A 19 3.81 3.46 -9.00
C ILE A 19 2.92 3.22 -7.78
N SER A 20 2.19 2.12 -7.81
CA SER A 20 1.35 1.67 -6.71
C SER A 20 1.04 0.18 -6.91
N VAL A 21 0.16 -0.37 -6.10
CA VAL A 21 -0.31 -1.75 -6.29
C VAL A 21 -1.56 -1.83 -7.19
N GLY A 22 -2.10 -0.69 -7.63
CA GLY A 22 -3.26 -0.65 -8.52
C GLY A 22 -4.60 -0.88 -7.84
N ASP A 23 -4.63 -1.02 -6.52
CA ASP A 23 -5.84 -1.26 -5.75
C ASP A 23 -6.26 -0.04 -4.94
N GLN A 24 -7.47 -0.10 -4.41
CA GLN A 24 -8.08 0.92 -3.57
C GLN A 24 -8.51 0.28 -2.25
N THR A 25 -8.23 0.97 -1.13
CA THR A 25 -8.56 0.46 0.21
C THR A 25 -9.21 1.57 1.02
N SER A 26 -10.35 1.27 1.65
CA SER A 26 -11.00 2.21 2.57
C SER A 26 -10.24 2.31 3.88
N LEU A 27 -10.40 3.44 4.59
CA LEU A 27 -9.76 3.63 5.91
C LEU A 27 -10.29 2.63 6.94
N ASN A 28 -11.57 2.27 6.88
CA ASN A 28 -12.14 1.25 7.77
C ASN A 28 -11.51 -0.11 7.54
N LYS A 29 -11.32 -0.50 6.29
CA LYS A 29 -10.66 -1.75 5.93
C LYS A 29 -9.19 -1.74 6.37
N LEU A 30 -8.50 -0.63 6.17
CA LEU A 30 -7.11 -0.46 6.60
C LEU A 30 -6.99 -0.58 8.12
N PHE A 31 -7.86 0.10 8.88
CA PHE A 31 -7.88 -0.02 10.34
C PHE A 31 -8.08 -1.48 10.78
N SER A 32 -9.06 -2.18 10.17
CA SER A 32 -9.33 -3.59 10.49
C SER A 32 -8.13 -4.48 10.23
N MET A 33 -7.43 -4.27 9.12
CA MET A 33 -6.23 -5.05 8.79
C MET A 33 -5.09 -4.81 9.79
N ILE A 34 -4.84 -3.56 10.14
CA ILE A 34 -3.81 -3.21 11.13
C ILE A 34 -4.15 -3.82 12.48
N HIS A 35 -5.38 -3.63 12.93
CA HIS A 35 -5.86 -4.13 14.22
C HIS A 35 -5.73 -5.66 14.32
N LYS A 36 -6.23 -6.40 13.33
CA LYS A 36 -6.13 -7.86 13.28
C LYS A 36 -4.69 -8.35 13.29
N ASN A 37 -3.83 -7.72 12.50
CA ASN A 37 -2.44 -8.16 12.40
C ASN A 37 -1.67 -7.92 13.70
N ILE A 38 -1.95 -6.79 14.39
CA ILE A 38 -1.33 -6.52 15.68
C ILE A 38 -1.79 -7.54 16.73
N GLU A 39 -3.10 -7.79 16.83
CA GLU A 39 -3.66 -8.78 17.77
C GLU A 39 -3.04 -10.16 17.53
N LYS A 40 -2.95 -10.57 16.27
CA LYS A 40 -2.38 -11.86 15.89
C LYS A 40 -0.90 -11.97 16.24
N LYS A 41 -0.15 -10.90 16.03
CA LYS A 41 1.30 -10.89 16.30
C LYS A 41 1.62 -10.92 17.80
N ILE A 42 0.91 -10.13 18.60
CA ILE A 42 1.15 -10.07 20.06
C ILE A 42 0.40 -11.14 20.85
N GLY A 43 -0.55 -11.83 20.22
CA GLY A 43 -1.33 -12.90 20.85
C GLY A 43 -2.35 -12.40 21.88
N LYS A 44 -2.70 -11.12 21.87
CA LYS A 44 -3.67 -10.51 22.79
C LYS A 44 -4.75 -9.78 22.00
N LYS A 45 -5.97 -9.80 22.54
CA LYS A 45 -7.07 -9.04 21.99
C LYS A 45 -6.96 -7.58 22.42
N ILE A 46 -7.10 -6.67 21.46
CA ILE A 46 -7.01 -5.22 21.69
C ILE A 46 -8.38 -4.60 21.45
N GLU A 47 -8.94 -3.96 22.48
CA GLU A 47 -10.24 -3.29 22.40
C GLU A 47 -10.04 -1.81 22.09
N VAL A 48 -9.93 -1.47 20.80
CA VAL A 48 -9.79 -0.11 20.31
C VAL A 48 -10.77 0.11 19.17
N SER A 49 -11.49 1.22 19.22
CA SER A 49 -12.40 1.61 18.15
C SER A 49 -11.93 2.88 17.48
N PRO A 50 -12.10 3.01 16.16
CA PRO A 50 -11.73 4.23 15.46
C PRO A 50 -12.65 5.40 15.84
N ILE A 51 -12.11 6.61 15.81
CA ILE A 51 -12.88 7.83 15.99
C ILE A 51 -13.19 8.40 14.62
N TYR A 52 -14.49 8.49 14.30
CA TYR A 52 -14.94 9.03 13.02
C TYR A 52 -15.06 10.56 13.10
N LYS A 53 -14.42 11.25 12.18
CA LYS A 53 -14.47 12.70 12.06
C LYS A 53 -14.88 13.09 10.65
N ASN A 54 -15.29 14.36 10.48
CA ASN A 54 -15.60 14.88 9.16
C ASN A 54 -14.36 14.90 8.26
N PHE A 55 -14.58 14.83 6.95
CA PHE A 55 -13.49 14.94 5.98
C PHE A 55 -12.80 16.30 6.12
N ARG A 56 -11.47 16.27 6.09
CA ARG A 56 -10.68 17.50 6.04
C ARG A 56 -10.71 18.06 4.62
N PRO A 57 -10.55 19.40 4.44
CA PRO A 57 -10.39 19.97 3.10
C PRO A 57 -9.22 19.27 2.36
N GLY A 58 -9.49 18.84 1.13
CA GLY A 58 -8.50 18.14 0.32
C GLY A 58 -8.40 16.64 0.53
N ASP A 59 -9.15 16.07 1.50
CA ASP A 59 -9.16 14.62 1.69
C ASP A 59 -9.78 13.91 0.47
N ILE A 60 -9.17 12.79 0.09
CA ILE A 60 -9.63 11.97 -1.04
C ILE A 60 -10.35 10.75 -0.46
N ARG A 61 -11.65 10.60 -0.77
CA ARG A 61 -12.46 9.46 -0.32
C ARG A 61 -12.00 8.14 -0.90
N HIS A 62 -11.72 8.16 -2.21
CA HIS A 62 -11.29 6.98 -2.95
C HIS A 62 -10.05 7.36 -3.75
N SER A 63 -8.97 6.65 -3.52
CA SER A 63 -7.72 6.90 -4.21
C SER A 63 -7.20 5.63 -4.83
N ARG A 64 -6.94 5.68 -6.13
CA ARG A 64 -6.36 4.57 -6.87
C ARG A 64 -5.51 5.14 -8.00
N ALA A 65 -4.24 4.77 -8.05
CA ALA A 65 -3.36 5.17 -9.13
C ALA A 65 -3.47 4.19 -10.30
N ASP A 66 -3.45 4.72 -11.52
CA ASP A 66 -3.36 3.91 -12.73
C ASP A 66 -1.89 3.59 -13.00
N ILE A 67 -1.52 2.33 -12.92
CA ILE A 67 -0.16 1.83 -13.11
C ILE A 67 0.03 1.17 -14.48
N SER A 68 -0.91 1.32 -15.40
CA SER A 68 -0.87 0.67 -16.72
C SER A 68 0.40 1.00 -17.50
N LYS A 69 0.84 2.25 -17.46
CA LYS A 69 2.05 2.71 -18.14
C LYS A 69 3.30 2.01 -17.59
N ALA A 70 3.42 1.92 -16.27
CA ALA A 70 4.53 1.23 -15.62
C ALA A 70 4.54 -0.26 -15.98
N LYS A 71 3.38 -0.90 -15.97
CA LYS A 71 3.25 -2.30 -16.38
C LYS A 71 3.70 -2.51 -17.82
N LYS A 72 3.26 -1.65 -18.72
CA LYS A 72 3.52 -1.79 -20.15
C LYS A 72 4.98 -1.51 -20.51
N LEU A 73 5.55 -0.43 -20.00
CA LEU A 73 6.88 0.03 -20.41
C LEU A 73 8.01 -0.48 -19.53
N LEU A 74 7.75 -0.74 -18.25
CA LEU A 74 8.76 -1.20 -17.29
C LEU A 74 8.59 -2.67 -16.88
N ASN A 75 7.56 -3.35 -17.38
CA ASN A 75 7.18 -4.70 -16.91
C ASN A 75 6.97 -4.75 -15.41
N TYR A 76 6.46 -3.65 -14.84
CA TYR A 76 6.21 -3.55 -13.41
C TYR A 76 5.03 -4.42 -13.00
N GLU A 77 5.24 -5.29 -12.02
CA GLU A 77 4.18 -6.08 -11.38
C GLU A 77 4.29 -5.93 -9.88
N PRO A 78 3.24 -5.37 -9.21
CA PRO A 78 3.24 -5.29 -7.77
C PRO A 78 3.29 -6.68 -7.13
N THR A 79 4.22 -6.89 -6.21
CA THR A 79 4.36 -8.16 -5.51
C THR A 79 3.64 -8.18 -4.17
N HIS A 80 3.37 -7.00 -3.60
CA HIS A 80 2.78 -6.84 -2.28
C HIS A 80 1.54 -5.96 -2.38
N LYS A 81 0.37 -6.57 -2.34
CA LYS A 81 -0.87 -5.84 -2.13
C LYS A 81 -0.97 -5.44 -0.67
N ILE A 82 -1.95 -4.57 -0.34
CA ILE A 82 -2.03 -3.97 0.99
C ILE A 82 -2.11 -5.01 2.11
N GLU A 83 -2.82 -6.12 1.90
CA GLU A 83 -2.96 -7.18 2.90
C GLU A 83 -1.59 -7.78 3.28
N LYS A 84 -0.81 -8.13 2.28
CA LYS A 84 0.52 -8.71 2.48
C LYS A 84 1.51 -7.68 3.00
N GLY A 85 1.49 -6.48 2.44
CA GLY A 85 2.37 -5.39 2.84
C GLY A 85 2.15 -4.97 4.30
N ILE A 86 0.90 -4.83 4.74
CA ILE A 86 0.58 -4.50 6.13
C ILE A 86 1.04 -5.59 7.08
N LYS A 87 0.84 -6.85 6.73
CA LYS A 87 1.27 -7.97 7.56
C LYS A 87 2.78 -7.96 7.79
N GLU A 88 3.56 -7.81 6.73
CA GLU A 88 5.02 -7.74 6.83
C GLU A 88 5.50 -6.52 7.60
N THR A 89 4.88 -5.37 7.36
CA THR A 89 5.21 -4.13 8.05
C THR A 89 4.96 -4.22 9.55
N ILE A 90 3.81 -4.75 9.96
CA ILE A 90 3.46 -4.91 11.36
C ILE A 90 4.40 -5.90 12.05
N ASN A 91 4.71 -7.01 11.40
CA ASN A 91 5.67 -7.98 11.96
C ASN A 91 7.01 -7.31 12.26
N TRP A 92 7.50 -6.49 11.33
CA TRP A 92 8.75 -5.77 11.52
C TRP A 92 8.67 -4.78 12.69
N TYR A 93 7.60 -3.99 12.76
CA TYR A 93 7.46 -2.99 13.82
C TYR A 93 7.30 -3.61 15.21
N VAL A 94 6.52 -4.68 15.33
CA VAL A 94 6.33 -5.35 16.62
C VAL A 94 7.63 -6.00 17.09
N ASP A 95 8.41 -6.59 16.19
CA ASP A 95 9.70 -7.18 16.54
C ASP A 95 10.75 -6.12 16.89
N LYS A 96 10.65 -4.92 16.30
CA LYS A 96 11.60 -3.84 16.51
C LYS A 96 11.31 -3.07 17.81
N TYR A 97 10.06 -2.83 18.12
CA TYR A 97 9.60 -2.03 19.25
C TYR A 97 8.71 -2.84 20.18
#